data_24c603780bf6326f0d51a75b9552f3c7
#
_entry.id   24c603780bf6326f0d51a75b9552f3c7
#
_cell.length_a   1.000
_cell.length_b   1.000
_cell.length_c   1.000
_cell.angle_alpha   90.00
_cell.angle_beta   90.00
_cell.angle_gamma   90.00
#
_symmetry.space_group_name_H-M   'P 1'
#
loop_
_entity.id
_entity.type
_entity.pdbx_description
1 polymer ?
#
loop_
_entity_poly.entity_id
_entity_poly.type
_entity_poly.pdbx_seq_one_letter_code
_entity_poly.pdbx_strand_id
1 'polypeptide(L)'
;YSNYTQREDIYTCLEDKSVTTVYRMFSDGPVLRYQEPLPQIKWELSSEKKTILGYSCQLATCRFRGRNYSAWFTLALPLSAGPWKFSSLPGLILEVYDDTGEVKYTADEILHRTTFIKLWNWPYTDTTREKANQTIARMFRKPTQFLRSIGAPQVFTPNGPLGANYTCPYNPIELE
;
A
#
# COMPACT_ATOMS: atom_id res chain seq x y z
N TYR A 1 -19.45 -7.25 -4.63
CA TYR A 1 -18.27 -6.86 -3.84
C TYR A 1 -17.08 -7.06 -4.75
N SER A 2 -16.51 -5.98 -5.24
CA SER A 2 -15.33 -5.99 -6.08
C SER A 2 -14.11 -6.24 -5.19
N ASN A 3 -13.55 -7.45 -5.26
CA ASN A 3 -12.20 -7.70 -4.77
C ASN A 3 -11.24 -6.91 -5.67
N TYR A 4 -11.02 -5.64 -5.35
CA TYR A 4 -9.86 -4.91 -5.87
C TYR A 4 -8.62 -5.55 -5.26
N THR A 5 -8.08 -6.56 -5.94
CA THR A 5 -6.77 -7.10 -5.59
C THR A 5 -5.81 -5.93 -5.55
N GLN A 6 -5.17 -5.76 -4.40
CA GLN A 6 -4.14 -4.74 -4.21
C GLN A 6 -3.10 -4.92 -5.31
N ARG A 7 -2.97 -3.89 -6.17
CA ARG A 7 -2.09 -3.93 -7.35
C ARG A 7 -0.72 -3.33 -7.06
N GLU A 8 -0.45 -3.10 -5.79
CA GLU A 8 0.74 -2.47 -5.28
C GLU A 8 1.59 -3.48 -4.53
N ASP A 9 2.85 -3.61 -4.91
CA ASP A 9 3.87 -4.35 -4.17
C ASP A 9 4.82 -3.34 -3.54
N ILE A 10 5.08 -3.50 -2.24
CA ILE A 10 5.98 -2.65 -1.47
C ILE A 10 7.21 -3.46 -1.06
N TYR A 11 8.37 -2.96 -1.43
CA TYR A 11 9.67 -3.52 -1.06
C TYR A 11 10.40 -2.53 -0.17
N THR A 12 10.60 -2.89 1.09
CA THR A 12 11.33 -2.06 2.06
C THR A 12 12.73 -2.59 2.24
N CYS A 13 13.75 -1.76 1.98
CA CYS A 13 15.14 -2.02 2.32
C CYS A 13 15.48 -1.27 3.60
N LEU A 14 15.67 -2.00 4.70
CA LEU A 14 15.99 -1.38 5.99
C LEU A 14 17.41 -0.86 6.06
N GLU A 15 18.35 -1.48 5.34
CA GLU A 15 19.75 -1.03 5.25
C GLU A 15 19.87 0.33 4.57
N ASP A 16 19.28 0.45 3.39
CA ASP A 16 19.30 1.69 2.59
C ASP A 16 18.25 2.71 3.06
N LYS A 17 17.41 2.32 4.01
CA LYS A 17 16.26 3.14 4.46
C LYS A 17 15.43 3.64 3.29
N SER A 18 15.08 2.74 2.39
CA SER A 18 14.32 3.05 1.16
C SER A 18 13.13 2.14 0.99
N VAL A 19 12.14 2.64 0.26
CA VAL A 19 10.94 1.90 -0.14
C VAL A 19 10.82 1.96 -1.66
N THR A 20 10.74 0.79 -2.29
CA THR A 20 10.40 0.67 -3.70
C THR A 20 8.95 0.23 -3.82
N THR A 21 8.16 1.04 -4.50
CA THR A 21 6.76 0.74 -4.81
C THR A 21 6.63 0.32 -6.27
N VAL A 22 5.94 -0.77 -6.49
CA VAL A 22 5.58 -1.26 -7.84
C VAL A 22 4.07 -1.31 -7.93
N TYR A 23 3.50 -0.65 -8.93
CA TYR A 23 2.07 -0.61 -9.16
C TYR A 23 1.70 -1.16 -10.54
N ARG A 24 0.87 -2.21 -10.57
CA ARG A 24 0.38 -2.83 -11.80
C ARG A 24 -0.92 -2.16 -12.26
N MET A 25 -0.89 -1.51 -13.40
CA MET A 25 -2.07 -0.86 -13.96
C MET A 25 -3.05 -1.87 -14.58
N PHE A 26 -4.27 -1.44 -14.94
CA PHE A 26 -5.29 -2.30 -15.52
C PHE A 26 -4.86 -2.84 -16.89
N SER A 27 -5.38 -4.04 -17.24
CA SER A 27 -5.33 -4.62 -18.61
C SER A 27 -3.93 -4.59 -19.23
N ASP A 28 -2.94 -5.15 -18.53
CA ASP A 28 -1.56 -5.22 -18.99
C ASP A 28 -0.94 -3.83 -19.32
N GLY A 29 -1.48 -2.80 -18.69
CA GLY A 29 -0.91 -1.46 -18.75
C GLY A 29 0.47 -1.39 -18.11
N PRO A 30 1.12 -0.21 -18.15
CA PRO A 30 2.45 -0.03 -17.60
C PRO A 30 2.55 -0.49 -16.14
N VAL A 31 3.66 -1.13 -15.80
CA VAL A 31 4.02 -1.42 -14.41
C VAL A 31 4.86 -0.24 -13.91
N LEU A 32 4.26 0.63 -13.13
CA LEU A 32 4.94 1.79 -12.57
C LEU A 32 5.87 1.37 -11.43
N ARG A 33 7.07 1.94 -11.40
CA ARG A 33 8.01 1.75 -10.30
C ARG A 33 8.54 3.09 -9.83
N TYR A 34 8.54 3.33 -8.53
CA TYR A 34 9.22 4.46 -7.93
C TYR A 34 9.88 4.07 -6.61
N GLN A 35 10.92 4.80 -6.26
CA GLN A 35 11.64 4.65 -5.00
C GLN A 35 11.56 5.96 -4.22
N GLU A 36 11.38 5.85 -2.92
CA GLU A 36 11.40 6.98 -2.00
C GLU A 36 12.20 6.60 -0.73
N PRO A 37 12.72 7.57 0.02
CA PRO A 37 13.25 7.31 1.35
C PRO A 37 12.19 6.66 2.24
N LEU A 38 12.58 5.72 3.11
CA LEU A 38 11.68 5.13 4.08
C LEU A 38 11.08 6.24 4.95
N PRO A 39 9.75 6.39 4.97
CA PRO A 39 9.10 7.47 5.70
C PRO A 39 9.45 7.47 7.18
N GLN A 40 9.82 8.63 7.72
CA GLN A 40 10.04 8.82 9.14
C GLN A 40 8.73 9.26 9.78
N ILE A 41 7.98 8.29 10.31
CA ILE A 41 6.66 8.53 10.89
C ILE A 41 6.82 8.93 12.35
N LYS A 42 6.19 10.04 12.73
CA LYS A 42 6.16 10.51 14.13
C LYS A 42 4.97 9.86 14.82
N TRP A 43 5.24 8.90 15.68
CA TRP A 43 4.24 8.19 16.46
C TRP A 43 4.09 8.79 17.87
N GLU A 44 2.86 8.87 18.33
CA GLU A 44 2.49 9.17 19.72
C GLU A 44 2.18 7.85 20.41
N LEU A 45 2.95 7.54 21.46
CA LEU A 45 2.81 6.29 22.20
C LEU A 45 1.71 6.41 23.26
N SER A 46 0.81 5.43 23.32
CA SER A 46 -0.19 5.29 24.39
C SER A 46 0.28 4.26 25.45
N SER A 47 -0.30 4.32 26.63
CA SER A 47 -0.12 3.30 27.67
C SER A 47 -0.97 2.04 27.43
N GLU A 48 -1.88 2.07 26.46
CA GLU A 48 -2.76 0.96 26.16
C GLU A 48 -2.00 -0.25 25.64
N LYS A 49 -2.43 -1.42 26.07
CA LYS A 49 -1.83 -2.71 25.71
C LYS A 49 -2.90 -3.73 25.33
N LYS A 50 -2.56 -4.58 24.37
CA LYS A 50 -3.32 -5.80 24.04
C LYS A 50 -2.39 -6.93 23.62
N THR A 51 -2.91 -8.14 23.53
CA THR A 51 -2.16 -9.30 23.04
C THR A 51 -2.57 -9.61 21.60
N ILE A 52 -1.58 -9.75 20.70
CA ILE A 52 -1.77 -10.19 19.32
C ILE A 52 -0.78 -11.33 19.05
N LEU A 53 -1.25 -12.47 18.57
CA LEU A 53 -0.44 -13.67 18.30
C LEU A 53 0.46 -14.08 19.49
N GLY A 54 -0.02 -13.87 20.72
CA GLY A 54 0.75 -14.16 21.94
C GLY A 54 1.76 -13.09 22.36
N TYR A 55 1.93 -12.02 21.58
CA TYR A 55 2.84 -10.91 21.89
C TYR A 55 2.09 -9.77 22.61
N SER A 56 2.68 -9.24 23.67
CA SER A 56 2.18 -8.01 24.29
C SER A 56 2.51 -6.83 23.36
N CYS A 57 1.48 -6.14 22.89
CA CYS A 57 1.57 -5.00 21.98
C CYS A 57 1.14 -3.72 22.69
N GLN A 58 1.80 -2.61 22.35
CA GLN A 58 1.48 -1.27 22.79
C GLN A 58 0.84 -0.48 21.64
N LEU A 59 -0.12 0.39 21.96
CA LEU A 59 -0.76 1.27 21.00
C LEU A 59 0.13 2.49 20.71
N ALA A 60 0.20 2.85 19.44
CA ALA A 60 0.75 4.12 18.95
C ALA A 60 -0.17 4.73 17.91
N THR A 61 -0.25 6.05 17.85
CA THR A 61 -1.07 6.77 16.88
C THR A 61 -0.23 7.76 16.07
N CYS A 62 -0.63 8.03 14.83
CA CYS A 62 0.01 9.06 14.02
C CYS A 62 -0.95 9.62 12.97
N ARG A 63 -0.58 10.78 12.41
CA ARG A 63 -1.12 11.24 11.12
C ARG A 63 -0.07 11.00 10.04
N PHE A 64 -0.45 10.26 9.02
CA PHE A 64 0.46 9.93 7.92
C PHE A 64 -0.29 9.88 6.59
N ARG A 65 0.24 10.54 5.55
CA ARG A 65 -0.33 10.56 4.19
C ARG A 65 -1.83 10.90 4.17
N GLY A 66 -2.24 11.91 4.97
CA GLY A 66 -3.61 12.42 4.99
C GLY A 66 -4.60 11.62 5.85
N ARG A 67 -4.19 10.52 6.47
CA ARG A 67 -5.02 9.70 7.36
C ARG A 67 -4.47 9.65 8.78
N ASN A 68 -5.35 9.44 9.76
CA ASN A 68 -4.96 9.12 11.12
C ASN A 68 -4.91 7.60 11.27
N TYR A 69 -3.84 7.10 11.86
CA TYR A 69 -3.63 5.67 12.06
C TYR A 69 -3.43 5.34 13.52
N SER A 70 -3.93 4.15 13.89
CA SER A 70 -3.63 3.47 15.14
C SER A 70 -2.85 2.20 14.83
N ALA A 71 -1.70 2.00 15.46
CA ALA A 71 -0.84 0.84 15.27
C ALA A 71 -0.55 0.12 16.60
N TRP A 72 -0.60 -1.19 16.57
CA TRP A 72 -0.21 -2.04 17.68
C TRP A 72 1.12 -2.70 17.33
N PHE A 73 2.14 -2.41 18.11
CA PHE A 73 3.50 -2.91 17.90
C PHE A 73 4.03 -3.64 19.15
N THR A 74 4.95 -4.56 18.95
CA THR A 74 5.57 -5.31 20.05
C THR A 74 7.07 -5.09 20.12
N LEU A 75 7.57 -4.84 21.34
CA LEU A 75 9.00 -4.74 21.62
C LEU A 75 9.68 -6.13 21.69
N ALA A 76 8.91 -7.21 21.81
CA ALA A 76 9.46 -8.56 21.81
C ALA A 76 10.08 -8.95 20.47
N LEU A 77 9.70 -8.25 19.40
CA LEU A 77 10.30 -8.35 18.06
C LEU A 77 10.91 -6.99 17.69
N PRO A 78 12.19 -6.75 18.01
CA PRO A 78 12.82 -5.42 17.88
C PRO A 78 13.18 -5.09 16.43
N LEU A 79 12.21 -5.14 15.55
CA LEU A 79 12.31 -4.82 14.14
C LEU A 79 11.43 -3.62 13.83
N SER A 80 12.03 -2.48 13.45
CA SER A 80 11.30 -1.27 13.09
C SER A 80 10.65 -1.42 11.70
N ALA A 81 9.64 -2.27 11.62
CA ALA A 81 8.94 -2.61 10.38
C ALA A 81 7.45 -2.84 10.63
N GLY A 82 6.67 -2.79 9.56
CA GLY A 82 5.24 -3.05 9.56
C GLY A 82 4.71 -3.29 8.15
N PRO A 83 3.40 -3.48 7.98
CA PRO A 83 2.78 -3.62 6.68
C PRO A 83 2.89 -2.31 5.90
N TRP A 84 2.79 -2.41 4.57
CA TRP A 84 2.86 -1.30 3.64
C TRP A 84 4.13 -0.45 3.88
N LYS A 85 4.01 0.85 4.15
CA LYS A 85 5.13 1.78 4.41
C LYS A 85 5.27 2.14 5.90
N PHE A 86 4.55 1.45 6.80
CA PHE A 86 4.60 1.75 8.22
C PHE A 86 5.90 1.26 8.84
N SER A 87 6.58 2.16 9.54
CA SER A 87 7.87 1.94 10.21
C SER A 87 8.06 2.94 11.36
N SER A 88 9.27 3.08 11.86
CA SER A 88 9.68 4.08 12.87
C SER A 88 9.19 3.82 14.31
N LEU A 89 8.54 2.67 14.58
CA LEU A 89 8.32 2.19 15.94
C LEU A 89 9.49 1.29 16.37
N PRO A 90 9.79 1.20 17.68
CA PRO A 90 10.93 0.41 18.19
C PRO A 90 10.70 -1.10 18.16
N GLY A 91 9.65 -1.58 17.47
CA GLY A 91 9.29 -2.98 17.35
C GLY A 91 8.38 -3.23 16.16
N LEU A 92 8.07 -4.51 15.92
CA LEU A 92 7.26 -4.94 14.79
C LEU A 92 5.79 -4.55 14.98
N ILE A 93 5.21 -3.92 13.96
CA ILE A 93 3.79 -3.57 13.92
C ILE A 93 3.00 -4.82 13.51
N LEU A 94 2.13 -5.28 14.38
CA LEU A 94 1.29 -6.48 14.16
C LEU A 94 -0.14 -6.13 13.71
N GLU A 95 -0.60 -4.92 13.99
CA GLU A 95 -1.88 -4.43 13.48
C GLU A 95 -1.78 -2.93 13.25
N VAL A 96 -2.36 -2.43 12.17
CA VAL A 96 -2.54 -1.01 11.93
C VAL A 96 -3.85 -0.78 11.19
N TYR A 97 -4.57 0.28 11.56
CA TYR A 97 -5.84 0.66 10.93
C TYR A 97 -6.00 2.19 10.96
N ASP A 98 -6.75 2.72 10.02
CA ASP A 98 -7.14 4.12 10.02
C ASP A 98 -8.43 4.36 10.82
N ASP A 99 -8.71 5.61 11.13
CA ASP A 99 -9.89 6.02 11.92
C ASP A 99 -11.22 5.83 11.16
N THR A 100 -11.19 5.66 9.85
CA THR A 100 -12.37 5.42 9.02
C THR A 100 -12.70 3.94 8.84
N GLY A 101 -11.77 3.04 9.15
CA GLY A 101 -11.89 1.59 8.93
C GLY A 101 -11.73 1.17 7.47
N GLU A 102 -11.28 2.08 6.60
CA GLU A 102 -11.05 1.80 5.18
C GLU A 102 -9.71 1.09 4.93
N VAL A 103 -8.74 1.32 5.79
CA VAL A 103 -7.42 0.69 5.75
C VAL A 103 -7.21 -0.11 7.03
N LYS A 104 -7.00 -1.41 6.89
CA LYS A 104 -6.66 -2.28 8.03
C LYS A 104 -5.72 -3.40 7.59
N TYR A 105 -4.64 -3.55 8.34
CA TYR A 105 -3.71 -4.68 8.26
C TYR A 105 -3.65 -5.34 9.62
N THR A 106 -3.73 -6.67 9.66
CA THR A 106 -3.60 -7.47 10.87
C THR A 106 -2.73 -8.67 10.56
N ALA A 107 -1.72 -8.91 11.37
CA ALA A 107 -0.89 -10.11 11.26
C ALA A 107 -1.71 -11.34 11.69
N ASP A 108 -1.66 -12.38 10.88
CA ASP A 108 -2.28 -13.69 11.15
C ASP A 108 -1.25 -14.74 11.57
N GLU A 109 0.01 -14.61 11.14
CA GLU A 109 1.11 -15.46 11.58
C GLU A 109 2.46 -14.74 11.51
N ILE A 110 3.45 -15.25 12.24
CA ILE A 110 4.84 -14.81 12.19
C ILE A 110 5.72 -16.04 11.97
N LEU A 111 6.45 -16.04 10.84
CA LEU A 111 7.32 -17.14 10.47
C LEU A 111 8.78 -16.66 10.36
N HIS A 112 9.68 -17.40 10.98
CA HIS A 112 11.12 -17.18 10.80
C HIS A 112 11.63 -18.04 9.63
N ARG A 113 11.89 -17.39 8.48
CA ARG A 113 12.38 -18.06 7.28
C ARG A 113 13.49 -17.26 6.66
N THR A 114 14.52 -17.96 6.17
CA THR A 114 15.51 -17.36 5.28
C THR A 114 15.00 -17.49 3.85
N THR A 115 14.80 -16.35 3.17
CA THR A 115 14.35 -16.32 1.78
C THR A 115 14.97 -15.14 1.05
N PHE A 116 15.10 -15.26 -0.27
CA PHE A 116 15.52 -14.14 -1.10
C PHE A 116 14.29 -13.33 -1.52
N ILE A 117 14.29 -12.04 -1.22
CA ILE A 117 13.29 -11.10 -1.69
C ILE A 117 13.89 -10.33 -2.86
N LYS A 118 13.27 -10.44 -4.04
CA LYS A 118 13.70 -9.72 -5.24
C LYS A 118 12.50 -9.14 -5.97
N LEU A 119 12.73 -8.07 -6.71
CA LEU A 119 11.74 -7.54 -7.65
C LEU A 119 11.48 -8.55 -8.77
N TRP A 120 10.23 -8.66 -9.20
CA TRP A 120 9.86 -9.41 -10.39
C TRP A 120 10.52 -8.79 -11.62
N ASN A 121 10.84 -9.61 -12.62
CA ASN A 121 11.42 -9.12 -13.88
C ASN A 121 10.31 -8.64 -14.83
N TRP A 122 9.78 -7.45 -14.56
CA TRP A 122 8.81 -6.80 -15.42
C TRP A 122 9.44 -5.63 -16.20
N PRO A 123 8.86 -5.23 -17.34
CA PRO A 123 9.21 -3.99 -18.02
C PRO A 123 8.69 -2.80 -17.20
N TYR A 124 9.49 -2.30 -16.27
CA TYR A 124 9.10 -1.19 -15.42
C TYR A 124 9.11 0.15 -16.16
N THR A 125 8.14 0.99 -15.84
CA THR A 125 8.17 2.42 -16.12
C THR A 125 8.56 3.16 -14.86
N ASP A 126 9.82 3.61 -14.79
CA ASP A 126 10.32 4.37 -13.65
C ASP A 126 9.71 5.77 -13.63
N THR A 127 9.28 6.19 -12.43
CA THR A 127 8.55 7.43 -12.23
C THR A 127 8.80 7.98 -10.82
N THR A 128 8.11 9.07 -10.45
CA THR A 128 8.06 9.56 -9.06
C THR A 128 6.74 9.18 -8.41
N ARG A 129 6.69 9.19 -7.07
CA ARG A 129 5.48 8.94 -6.30
C ARG A 129 4.31 9.82 -6.79
N GLU A 130 4.55 11.12 -6.94
CA GLU A 130 3.54 12.10 -7.34
C GLU A 130 2.97 11.78 -8.73
N LYS A 131 3.83 11.49 -9.71
CA LYS A 131 3.42 11.12 -11.06
C LYS A 131 2.70 9.77 -11.08
N ALA A 132 3.16 8.79 -10.28
CA ALA A 132 2.47 7.52 -10.14
C ALA A 132 1.05 7.72 -9.60
N ASN A 133 0.89 8.45 -8.49
CA ASN A 133 -0.41 8.72 -7.87
C ASN A 133 -1.35 9.47 -8.82
N GLN A 134 -0.86 10.48 -9.56
CA GLN A 134 -1.64 11.18 -10.58
C GLN A 134 -2.10 10.25 -11.71
N THR A 135 -1.22 9.38 -12.17
CA THR A 135 -1.53 8.43 -13.25
C THR A 135 -2.55 7.38 -12.79
N ILE A 136 -2.38 6.85 -11.58
CA ILE A 136 -3.31 5.92 -10.96
C ILE A 136 -4.68 6.57 -10.75
N ALA A 137 -4.73 7.78 -10.17
CA ALA A 137 -5.98 8.52 -9.98
C ALA A 137 -6.69 8.79 -11.32
N ARG A 138 -5.95 9.13 -12.38
CA ARG A 138 -6.51 9.30 -13.72
C ARG A 138 -7.09 8.00 -14.27
N MET A 139 -6.41 6.87 -14.06
CA MET A 139 -6.88 5.55 -14.48
C MET A 139 -8.24 5.21 -13.85
N PHE A 140 -8.42 5.48 -12.57
CA PHE A 140 -9.69 5.24 -11.87
C PHE A 140 -10.79 6.24 -12.26
N ARG A 141 -10.42 7.50 -12.43
CA ARG A 141 -11.38 8.57 -12.79
C ARG A 141 -11.88 8.44 -14.24
N LYS A 142 -11.02 8.00 -15.16
CA LYS A 142 -11.32 7.89 -16.59
C LYS A 142 -10.81 6.57 -17.20
N PRO A 143 -11.31 5.41 -16.71
CA PRO A 143 -10.77 4.10 -17.08
C PRO A 143 -10.89 3.81 -18.58
N THR A 144 -11.98 4.21 -19.22
CA THR A 144 -12.17 4.01 -20.67
C THR A 144 -11.15 4.79 -21.50
N GLN A 145 -10.85 6.02 -21.11
CA GLN A 145 -9.82 6.83 -21.79
C GLN A 145 -8.42 6.26 -21.54
N PHE A 146 -8.17 5.81 -20.33
CA PHE A 146 -6.91 5.16 -19.98
C PHE A 146 -6.69 3.89 -20.82
N LEU A 147 -7.65 2.99 -20.86
CA LEU A 147 -7.58 1.75 -21.66
C LEU A 147 -7.32 2.03 -23.14
N ARG A 148 -7.99 3.01 -23.72
CA ARG A 148 -7.73 3.45 -25.10
C ARG A 148 -6.30 3.96 -25.28
N SER A 149 -5.77 4.72 -24.32
CA SER A 149 -4.42 5.30 -24.42
C SER A 149 -3.30 4.26 -24.39
N ILE A 150 -3.54 3.08 -23.82
CA ILE A 150 -2.60 1.96 -23.79
C ILE A 150 -2.88 0.91 -24.90
N GLY A 151 -3.82 1.19 -25.81
CA GLY A 151 -4.19 0.24 -26.89
C GLY A 151 -4.93 -1.01 -26.40
N ALA A 152 -5.47 -0.98 -25.17
CA ALA A 152 -6.22 -2.11 -24.63
C ALA A 152 -7.56 -2.31 -25.39
N PRO A 153 -8.03 -3.56 -25.55
CA PRO A 153 -9.31 -3.83 -26.17
C PRO A 153 -10.46 -3.17 -25.39
N GLN A 154 -11.54 -2.86 -26.10
CA GLN A 154 -12.72 -2.28 -25.47
C GLN A 154 -13.30 -3.25 -24.44
N VAL A 155 -13.50 -2.77 -23.21
CA VAL A 155 -14.11 -3.56 -22.15
C VAL A 155 -15.63 -3.55 -22.32
N PHE A 156 -16.24 -4.72 -22.29
CA PHE A 156 -17.68 -4.92 -22.32
C PHE A 156 -18.20 -5.30 -20.93
N THR A 157 -19.33 -4.75 -20.58
CA THR A 157 -20.14 -5.14 -19.42
C THR A 157 -21.34 -5.97 -19.89
N PRO A 158 -22.08 -6.67 -19.02
CA PRO A 158 -23.32 -7.33 -19.39
C PRO A 158 -24.35 -6.40 -20.10
N ASN A 159 -24.25 -5.09 -19.89
CA ASN A 159 -25.12 -4.07 -20.47
C ASN A 159 -24.50 -3.36 -21.69
N GLY A 160 -23.44 -3.90 -22.28
CA GLY A 160 -22.76 -3.33 -23.45
C GLY A 160 -21.36 -2.80 -23.17
N PRO A 161 -20.76 -2.06 -24.12
CA PRO A 161 -19.43 -1.52 -23.96
C PRO A 161 -19.35 -0.52 -22.81
N LEU A 162 -18.23 -0.53 -22.09
CA LEU A 162 -17.98 0.41 -20.99
C LEU A 162 -18.06 1.85 -21.53
N GLY A 163 -19.00 2.64 -21.00
CA GLY A 163 -19.27 4.01 -21.47
C GLY A 163 -18.10 4.96 -21.22
N ALA A 164 -18.01 6.03 -22.01
CA ALA A 164 -16.96 7.03 -21.91
C ALA A 164 -16.93 7.76 -20.53
N ASN A 165 -18.07 7.83 -19.86
CA ASN A 165 -18.24 8.52 -18.57
C ASN A 165 -18.18 7.56 -17.37
N TYR A 166 -17.83 6.30 -17.60
CA TYR A 166 -17.65 5.35 -16.52
C TYR A 166 -16.49 5.77 -15.61
N THR A 167 -16.70 5.69 -14.30
CA THR A 167 -15.68 5.90 -13.28
C THR A 167 -15.59 4.70 -12.38
N CYS A 168 -14.39 4.37 -11.92
CA CYS A 168 -14.20 3.36 -10.88
C CYS A 168 -14.07 4.03 -9.52
N PRO A 169 -14.64 3.46 -8.46
CA PRO A 169 -14.34 3.91 -7.11
C PRO A 169 -12.83 3.86 -6.87
N TYR A 170 -12.28 4.94 -6.33
CA TYR A 170 -10.86 5.05 -6.01
C TYR A 170 -10.70 5.58 -4.59
N ASN A 171 -10.20 4.72 -3.73
CA ASN A 171 -9.89 5.06 -2.35
C ASN A 171 -8.41 4.74 -2.09
N PRO A 172 -7.50 5.69 -2.36
CA PRO A 172 -6.09 5.47 -2.14
C PRO A 172 -5.75 5.43 -0.64
N ILE A 173 -4.72 4.67 -0.30
CA ILE A 173 -4.15 4.69 1.05
C ILE A 173 -3.52 6.06 1.34
N GLU A 174 -2.86 6.66 0.34
CA GLU A 174 -2.29 8.00 0.41
C GLU A 174 -3.29 9.04 -0.12
N LEU A 175 -3.68 10.00 0.72
CA LEU A 175 -4.57 11.10 0.36
C LEU A 175 -3.80 12.40 0.04
N GLU A 176 -2.49 12.43 0.35
CA GLU A 176 -1.58 13.59 0.17
C GLU A 176 -0.37 13.20 -0.70
#